data_f86ade4ce6391ea443ee033dd55d638f
#
_entry.id   f86ade4ce6391ea443ee033dd55d638f
#
_cell.length_a   1.000
_cell.length_b   1.000
_cell.length_c   1.000
_cell.angle_alpha   90.00
_cell.angle_beta   90.00
_cell.angle_gamma   90.00
#
_symmetry.space_group_name_H-M   'P 1'
#
loop_
_entity.id
_entity.type
_entity.pdbx_description
1 polymer ?
#
loop_
_entity_poly.entity_id
_entity_poly.type
_entity_poly.pdbx_seq_one_letter_code
_entity_poly.pdbx_strand_id
1 'polypeptide(L)'
;MKRKLLLTLMACIGLLVYAGESDPFEASVRTAVERQLQQYPKSTLKDLYKNFFQDVYGPGHLVNDTASAGAYLRKELAGMRHSTGAICEPTGREGNFYRVNLSVIKENQIGYETFFDAFVRSVNGIKPMPVREWAVQWEQIQKVIDKMNLQLDDYEADKLFIRSNLDKGEFVGHHSKAFEANYTPHYRIISKEVFEKEFLPLLRNSNKPYIVAYVTSWSASVPDTRYVTHINYAFGHVNERFDGLKIDNENRLMEIAQLKKYSPTLKVLLSVGGWGSGRFSEMAANETTRNLFAADCKRVVDQFNLDGIDIDWEYPTSSAAGISSSPGDKENFTLLMTSIRRAIGADRLLTLASVATANYIDFKAIEPVVDFVNIMTYDMGRPPVHHAPLYRSHLVRGLSVHECVEAHVQAGMPLAKLTMGIPFYGHGKEYLPDFIDYKDIMKLEGYSWRWDAKAMVPYITNDRGRIVCTYEDPRSIAVKCSYILEKGMLGGMYWEYDGDDTTGTLRKAVFEGVRK
;
A
#
# COMPACT_ATOMS: atom_id res chain seq x y z
N MET A 1 -2.22 -20.40 11.52
CA MET A 1 -2.08 -21.24 12.70
C MET A 1 -0.96 -22.30 12.62
N LYS A 2 -0.49 -22.73 11.44
CA LYS A 2 0.53 -23.80 11.29
C LYS A 2 2.00 -23.35 11.50
N ARG A 3 2.30 -22.06 11.58
CA ARG A 3 3.68 -21.51 11.74
C ARG A 3 4.07 -21.15 13.18
N LYS A 4 3.15 -21.18 14.13
CA LYS A 4 3.42 -20.74 15.51
C LYS A 4 4.17 -21.74 16.41
N LEU A 5 4.28 -22.99 16.04
CA LEU A 5 4.80 -24.02 16.95
C LEU A 5 6.33 -24.21 16.91
N LEU A 6 6.98 -23.95 15.79
CA LEU A 6 8.44 -24.10 15.69
C LEU A 6 9.22 -22.89 16.22
N LEU A 7 8.59 -21.73 16.25
CA LEU A 7 9.16 -20.50 16.83
C LEU A 7 9.39 -20.58 18.35
N THR A 8 8.71 -21.48 19.01
CA THR A 8 8.89 -21.75 20.45
C THR A 8 10.21 -22.49 20.73
N LEU A 9 10.80 -23.10 19.72
CA LEU A 9 12.02 -23.90 19.89
C LEU A 9 13.26 -23.07 20.23
N MET A 10 13.37 -21.84 19.72
CA MET A 10 14.59 -21.04 19.87
C MET A 10 14.59 -20.08 21.07
N ALA A 11 13.42 -19.78 21.65
CA ALA A 11 13.31 -18.91 22.80
C ALA A 11 13.61 -19.62 24.13
N CYS A 12 13.67 -20.95 24.17
CA CYS A 12 13.83 -21.72 25.39
C CYS A 12 15.29 -22.04 25.75
N ILE A 13 16.30 -21.56 25.01
CA ILE A 13 17.71 -21.85 25.30
C ILE A 13 18.29 -20.97 26.43
N GLY A 14 17.53 -20.06 26.95
CA GLY A 14 17.94 -19.24 28.08
C GLY A 14 16.93 -19.23 29.22
N LEU A 15 17.07 -20.14 30.20
CA LEU A 15 16.42 -20.16 31.53
C LEU A 15 15.25 -21.16 31.70
N LEU A 16 15.50 -22.07 32.56
CA LEU A 16 14.76 -22.64 33.71
C LEU A 16 14.81 -24.15 33.77
N VAL A 17 15.67 -24.58 34.68
CA VAL A 17 15.57 -25.91 35.32
C VAL A 17 14.42 -25.82 36.33
N TYR A 18 13.32 -26.51 36.06
CA TYR A 18 12.39 -26.95 37.11
C TYR A 18 11.82 -28.34 36.76
N ALA A 19 11.79 -29.18 37.75
CA ALA A 19 11.52 -30.62 37.63
C ALA A 19 10.03 -30.91 37.40
N GLY A 20 9.73 -31.84 36.47
CA GLY A 20 8.48 -32.59 36.42
C GLY A 20 7.61 -32.45 35.18
N GLU A 21 7.84 -31.47 34.28
CA GLU A 21 7.15 -31.40 32.99
C GLU A 21 8.15 -31.70 31.85
N SER A 22 7.72 -32.35 30.78
CA SER A 22 8.55 -32.61 29.61
C SER A 22 9.17 -31.30 29.12
N ASP A 23 10.49 -31.30 28.93
CA ASP A 23 11.25 -30.16 28.43
C ASP A 23 10.53 -29.54 27.20
N PRO A 24 10.12 -28.26 27.23
CA PRO A 24 9.41 -27.63 26.13
C PRO A 24 10.18 -27.71 24.81
N PHE A 25 11.51 -27.71 24.85
CA PHE A 25 12.36 -27.91 23.69
C PHE A 25 12.21 -29.33 23.14
N GLU A 26 12.32 -30.36 24.00
CA GLU A 26 12.14 -31.76 23.59
C GLU A 26 10.74 -31.98 22.99
N ALA A 27 9.70 -31.46 23.61
CA ALA A 27 8.33 -31.56 23.12
C ALA A 27 8.15 -30.92 21.73
N SER A 28 8.77 -29.76 21.51
CA SER A 28 8.69 -29.04 20.24
C SER A 28 9.45 -29.76 19.11
N VAL A 29 10.63 -30.32 19.39
CA VAL A 29 11.39 -31.11 18.41
C VAL A 29 10.60 -32.38 18.03
N ARG A 30 10.06 -33.10 19.01
CA ARG A 30 9.20 -34.29 18.77
C ARG A 30 8.03 -33.95 17.85
N THR A 31 7.30 -32.91 18.17
CA THR A 31 6.14 -32.45 17.37
C THR A 31 6.53 -32.11 15.93
N ALA A 32 7.68 -31.46 15.72
CA ALA A 32 8.16 -31.11 14.40
C ALA A 32 8.53 -32.34 13.57
N VAL A 33 9.26 -33.29 14.18
CA VAL A 33 9.64 -34.55 13.55
C VAL A 33 8.42 -35.40 13.21
N GLU A 34 7.51 -35.61 14.16
CA GLU A 34 6.27 -36.38 13.96
C GLU A 34 5.43 -35.80 12.83
N ARG A 35 5.30 -34.48 12.76
CA ARG A 35 4.58 -33.81 11.68
C ARG A 35 5.22 -34.04 10.32
N GLN A 36 6.54 -33.92 10.23
CA GLN A 36 7.24 -34.18 8.96
C GLN A 36 7.05 -35.63 8.53
N LEU A 37 7.22 -36.58 9.43
CA LEU A 37 7.03 -38.00 9.12
C LEU A 37 5.61 -38.36 8.78
N GLN A 38 4.63 -37.68 9.38
CA GLN A 38 3.23 -37.85 9.01
C GLN A 38 2.94 -37.35 7.59
N GLN A 39 3.58 -36.25 7.19
CA GLN A 39 3.44 -35.69 5.84
C GLN A 39 4.29 -36.41 4.81
N TYR A 40 5.50 -36.83 5.20
CA TYR A 40 6.51 -37.47 4.35
C TYR A 40 7.08 -38.69 5.07
N PRO A 41 6.38 -39.85 5.03
CA PRO A 41 6.76 -41.04 5.81
C PRO A 41 8.15 -41.66 5.49
N LYS A 42 8.71 -41.30 4.34
CA LYS A 42 10.03 -41.77 3.90
C LYS A 42 11.13 -40.72 4.12
N SER A 43 10.92 -39.71 4.94
CA SER A 43 11.94 -38.71 5.24
C SER A 43 13.14 -39.38 5.93
N THR A 44 14.33 -39.01 5.46
CA THR A 44 15.60 -39.42 6.08
C THR A 44 16.02 -38.43 7.16
N LEU A 45 17.11 -38.73 7.89
CA LEU A 45 17.66 -37.76 8.85
C LEU A 45 18.16 -36.47 8.15
N LYS A 46 18.66 -36.59 6.91
CA LYS A 46 19.02 -35.41 6.10
C LYS A 46 17.80 -34.53 5.76
N ASP A 47 16.64 -35.14 5.52
CA ASP A 47 15.42 -34.38 5.26
C ASP A 47 14.93 -33.65 6.52
N LEU A 48 15.00 -34.31 7.68
CA LEU A 48 14.75 -33.66 8.98
C LEU A 48 15.72 -32.51 9.22
N TYR A 49 17.04 -32.74 8.98
CA TYR A 49 18.05 -31.69 9.10
C TYR A 49 17.74 -30.50 8.20
N LYS A 50 17.40 -30.73 6.93
CA LYS A 50 17.03 -29.67 5.98
C LYS A 50 15.83 -28.84 6.47
N ASN A 51 14.82 -29.52 7.04
CA ASN A 51 13.64 -28.85 7.53
C ASN A 51 13.99 -27.93 8.70
N PHE A 52 14.69 -28.42 9.71
CA PHE A 52 15.16 -27.61 10.83
C PHE A 52 16.10 -26.49 10.37
N PHE A 53 16.97 -26.75 9.43
CA PHE A 53 17.86 -25.76 8.85
C PHE A 53 17.08 -24.66 8.10
N GLN A 54 16.07 -25.02 7.31
CA GLN A 54 15.20 -24.06 6.62
C GLN A 54 14.39 -23.20 7.57
N ASP A 55 13.98 -23.75 8.70
CA ASP A 55 13.28 -22.98 9.73
C ASP A 55 14.17 -21.91 10.36
N VAL A 56 15.46 -22.17 10.47
CA VAL A 56 16.47 -21.24 11.02
C VAL A 56 16.96 -20.23 9.97
N TYR A 57 17.26 -20.72 8.76
CA TYR A 57 17.91 -19.93 7.71
C TYR A 57 16.99 -19.61 6.53
N GLY A 58 15.85 -20.26 6.45
CA GLY A 58 14.89 -20.08 5.35
C GLY A 58 14.10 -18.79 5.41
N PRO A 59 13.31 -18.50 4.35
CA PRO A 59 12.53 -17.29 4.24
C PRO A 59 11.44 -17.14 5.30
N GLY A 60 11.19 -18.16 6.10
CA GLY A 60 10.24 -18.17 7.20
C GLY A 60 10.87 -17.94 8.58
N HIS A 61 12.17 -17.68 8.67
CA HIS A 61 12.83 -17.51 9.97
C HIS A 61 12.31 -16.26 10.69
N LEU A 62 11.76 -16.47 11.87
CA LEU A 62 11.16 -15.44 12.71
C LEU A 62 11.75 -15.52 14.10
N VAL A 63 12.10 -14.39 14.68
CA VAL A 63 12.32 -14.26 16.12
C VAL A 63 10.99 -13.90 16.78
N ASN A 64 10.71 -14.45 17.94
CA ASN A 64 9.43 -14.42 18.66
C ASN A 64 8.84 -13.01 18.87
N ASP A 65 7.52 -12.90 18.91
CA ASP A 65 6.77 -11.67 18.81
C ASP A 65 6.17 -11.13 20.12
N THR A 66 5.99 -9.82 20.22
CA THR A 66 5.28 -9.17 21.32
C THR A 66 4.21 -8.17 20.87
N ALA A 67 3.14 -8.07 21.67
CA ALA A 67 1.99 -7.23 21.39
C ALA A 67 2.29 -5.71 21.43
N SER A 68 3.24 -5.27 22.28
CA SER A 68 3.57 -3.84 22.45
C SER A 68 4.34 -3.26 21.27
N ALA A 69 5.30 -4.00 20.72
CA ALA A 69 6.01 -3.61 19.51
C ALA A 69 5.11 -3.66 18.28
N GLY A 70 4.18 -4.63 18.24
CA GLY A 70 3.18 -4.71 17.20
C GLY A 70 2.25 -3.50 17.16
N ALA A 71 1.89 -2.94 18.31
CA ALA A 71 1.08 -1.73 18.39
C ALA A 71 1.86 -0.50 17.90
N TYR A 72 3.12 -0.36 18.31
CA TYR A 72 3.99 0.74 17.85
C TYR A 72 4.22 0.70 16.35
N LEU A 73 4.63 -0.45 15.80
CA LEU A 73 4.87 -0.58 14.37
C LEU A 73 3.61 -0.47 13.53
N ARG A 74 2.48 -0.99 14.00
CA ARG A 74 1.20 -0.76 13.31
C ARG A 74 0.86 0.72 13.24
N LYS A 75 1.14 1.48 14.28
CA LYS A 75 0.93 2.94 14.30
C LYS A 75 1.89 3.67 13.35
N GLU A 76 3.19 3.35 13.41
CA GLU A 76 4.25 4.03 12.64
C GLU A 76 4.31 3.57 11.18
N LEU A 77 3.95 2.31 10.90
CA LEU A 77 4.02 1.68 9.58
C LEU A 77 2.66 1.43 8.95
N ALA A 78 1.56 1.90 9.55
CA ALA A 78 0.20 1.70 9.03
C ALA A 78 0.03 2.26 7.61
N GLY A 79 0.82 3.29 7.23
CA GLY A 79 0.86 3.84 5.88
C GLY A 79 1.86 3.18 4.93
N MET A 80 2.68 2.25 5.42
CA MET A 80 3.76 1.62 4.64
C MET A 80 3.36 0.25 4.07
N ARG A 81 2.09 0.05 3.76
CA ARG A 81 1.63 -1.13 3.02
C ARG A 81 1.80 -0.90 1.53
N HIS A 82 2.51 -1.81 0.89
CA HIS A 82 2.50 -1.96 -0.56
C HIS A 82 1.59 -3.10 -0.97
N SER A 83 1.20 -3.14 -2.23
CA SER A 83 0.39 -4.22 -2.82
C SER A 83 0.95 -5.63 -2.58
N THR A 84 2.23 -5.75 -2.27
CA THR A 84 2.94 -7.01 -1.98
C THR A 84 3.05 -7.36 -0.49
N GLY A 85 2.41 -6.60 0.40
CA GLY A 85 2.35 -6.89 1.84
C GLY A 85 3.11 -5.91 2.74
N ALA A 86 3.27 -6.25 4.01
CA ALA A 86 3.96 -5.41 4.98
C ALA A 86 5.47 -5.36 4.72
N ILE A 87 6.03 -4.14 4.66
CA ILE A 87 7.48 -3.93 4.53
C ILE A 87 8.22 -4.42 5.77
N CYS A 88 7.62 -4.23 6.93
CA CYS A 88 8.22 -4.58 8.20
C CYS A 88 7.17 -5.08 9.18
N GLU A 89 7.52 -6.09 9.95
CA GLU A 89 6.67 -6.66 11.00
C GLU A 89 7.46 -6.81 12.30
N PRO A 90 6.85 -6.54 13.47
CA PRO A 90 7.49 -6.81 14.75
C PRO A 90 7.57 -8.32 14.99
N THR A 91 8.67 -8.73 15.59
CA THR A 91 8.91 -10.13 15.96
C THR A 91 9.55 -10.20 17.35
N GLY A 92 9.31 -11.29 18.09
CA GLY A 92 9.82 -11.50 19.43
C GLY A 92 8.83 -11.19 20.56
N ARG A 93 8.91 -11.91 21.69
CA ARG A 93 7.97 -11.79 22.82
C ARG A 93 8.00 -10.42 23.49
N GLU A 94 9.14 -9.72 23.43
CA GLU A 94 9.35 -8.42 24.06
C GLU A 94 9.45 -7.27 23.03
N GLY A 95 9.25 -7.56 21.74
CA GLY A 95 9.26 -6.57 20.68
C GLY A 95 10.64 -5.94 20.43
N ASN A 96 11.69 -6.70 20.66
CA ASN A 96 13.06 -6.22 20.52
C ASN A 96 13.63 -6.42 19.12
N PHE A 97 12.88 -7.08 18.23
CA PHE A 97 13.32 -7.39 16.87
C PHE A 97 12.21 -7.14 15.83
N TYR A 98 12.62 -6.89 14.61
CA TYR A 98 11.76 -6.65 13.47
C TYR A 98 12.15 -7.54 12.29
N ARG A 99 11.15 -8.05 11.59
CA ARG A 99 11.31 -8.73 10.32
C ARG A 99 11.11 -7.74 9.19
N VAL A 100 12.15 -7.51 8.40
CA VAL A 100 12.11 -6.62 7.23
C VAL A 100 11.99 -7.45 5.96
N ASN A 101 10.99 -7.16 5.15
CA ASN A 101 10.75 -7.83 3.88
C ASN A 101 11.54 -7.12 2.76
N LEU A 102 12.70 -7.66 2.44
CA LEU A 102 13.60 -7.09 1.43
C LEU A 102 13.03 -7.21 0.01
N SER A 103 12.23 -8.25 -0.27
CA SER A 103 11.61 -8.40 -1.59
C SER A 103 10.63 -7.27 -1.86
N VAL A 104 9.77 -6.92 -0.87
CA VAL A 104 8.84 -5.79 -0.98
C VAL A 104 9.57 -4.48 -1.22
N ILE A 105 10.67 -4.24 -0.49
CA ILE A 105 11.50 -3.03 -0.66
C ILE A 105 12.09 -2.99 -2.06
N LYS A 106 12.67 -4.09 -2.53
CA LYS A 106 13.27 -4.19 -3.86
C LYS A 106 12.25 -4.01 -4.98
N GLU A 107 11.14 -4.72 -4.92
CA GLU A 107 10.10 -4.70 -5.95
C GLU A 107 9.45 -3.32 -6.10
N ASN A 108 9.33 -2.59 -5.01
CA ASN A 108 8.74 -1.25 -5.02
C ASN A 108 9.76 -0.11 -5.15
N GLN A 109 11.05 -0.40 -5.31
CA GLN A 109 12.15 0.59 -5.43
C GLN A 109 12.13 1.67 -4.34
N ILE A 110 11.72 1.30 -3.13
CA ILE A 110 11.62 2.21 -1.98
C ILE A 110 13.02 2.56 -1.48
N GLY A 111 13.73 3.47 -2.15
CA GLY A 111 15.09 3.82 -1.77
C GLY A 111 15.99 2.60 -1.57
N TYR A 112 15.75 1.53 -2.35
CA TYR A 112 16.30 0.20 -2.13
C TYR A 112 17.82 0.21 -1.95
N GLU A 113 18.53 0.93 -2.80
CA GLU A 113 19.99 1.00 -2.71
C GLU A 113 20.45 1.62 -1.39
N THR A 114 19.86 2.77 -1.02
CA THR A 114 20.18 3.45 0.25
C THR A 114 19.76 2.62 1.46
N PHE A 115 18.57 2.02 1.40
CA PHE A 115 18.08 1.14 2.43
C PHE A 115 18.94 -0.13 2.53
N PHE A 116 19.25 -0.75 1.39
CA PHE A 116 20.06 -1.97 1.31
C PHE A 116 21.49 -1.71 1.81
N ASP A 117 22.11 -0.60 1.45
CA ASP A 117 23.44 -0.23 1.93
C ASP A 117 23.48 0.03 3.44
N ALA A 118 22.49 0.73 3.98
CA ALA A 118 22.37 0.94 5.42
C ALA A 118 22.09 -0.39 6.12
N PHE A 119 21.26 -1.24 5.53
CA PHE A 119 20.97 -2.57 6.02
C PHE A 119 22.21 -3.48 6.01
N VAL A 120 22.93 -3.56 4.91
CA VAL A 120 24.18 -4.35 4.80
C VAL A 120 25.21 -3.86 5.81
N ARG A 121 25.35 -2.54 6.01
CA ARG A 121 26.25 -1.98 7.02
C ARG A 121 25.84 -2.35 8.44
N SER A 122 24.55 -2.32 8.77
CA SER A 122 24.06 -2.70 10.10
C SER A 122 24.11 -4.21 10.32
N VAL A 123 23.85 -5.01 9.28
CA VAL A 123 23.88 -6.48 9.32
C VAL A 123 25.30 -7.04 9.36
N ASN A 124 26.30 -6.31 8.90
CA ASN A 124 27.70 -6.68 9.15
C ASN A 124 28.05 -6.72 10.65
N GLY A 125 27.19 -6.14 11.51
CA GLY A 125 27.22 -6.34 12.95
C GLY A 125 26.38 -7.52 13.48
N ILE A 126 25.38 -7.98 12.71
CA ILE A 126 24.55 -9.16 13.02
C ILE A 126 25.10 -10.30 12.17
N LYS A 127 26.10 -10.98 12.70
CA LYS A 127 26.63 -12.17 12.04
C LYS A 127 25.51 -13.19 11.84
N PRO A 128 25.32 -13.76 10.62
CA PRO A 128 24.52 -14.97 10.49
C PRO A 128 25.01 -15.96 11.53
N MET A 129 24.10 -16.76 12.12
CA MET A 129 24.48 -17.75 13.13
C MET A 129 25.68 -18.55 12.59
N PRO A 130 26.86 -18.52 13.26
CA PRO A 130 28.02 -19.24 12.75
C PRO A 130 27.71 -20.73 12.66
N VAL A 131 28.30 -21.41 11.70
CA VAL A 131 28.15 -22.90 11.59
C VAL A 131 28.38 -23.61 12.92
N ARG A 132 29.28 -23.08 13.75
CA ARG A 132 29.54 -23.62 15.11
C ARG A 132 28.32 -23.50 16.04
N GLU A 133 27.59 -22.40 16.00
CA GLU A 133 26.38 -22.23 16.83
C GLU A 133 25.25 -23.13 16.32
N TRP A 134 25.11 -23.23 15.01
CA TRP A 134 24.17 -24.18 14.41
C TRP A 134 24.52 -25.63 14.75
N ALA A 135 25.79 -26.01 14.70
CA ALA A 135 26.25 -27.34 15.07
C ALA A 135 25.87 -27.71 16.51
N VAL A 136 26.00 -26.77 17.45
CA VAL A 136 25.56 -26.96 18.85
C VAL A 136 24.05 -27.16 18.94
N GLN A 137 23.28 -26.34 18.22
CA GLN A 137 21.82 -26.50 18.20
C GLN A 137 21.38 -27.80 17.54
N TRP A 138 21.99 -28.15 16.42
CA TRP A 138 21.71 -29.41 15.76
C TRP A 138 22.02 -30.60 16.66
N GLU A 139 23.13 -30.57 17.40
CA GLU A 139 23.48 -31.64 18.35
C GLU A 139 22.39 -31.82 19.43
N GLN A 140 21.77 -30.73 19.89
CA GLN A 140 20.64 -30.81 20.84
C GLN A 140 19.39 -31.40 20.19
N ILE A 141 19.06 -30.96 18.96
CA ILE A 141 17.96 -31.53 18.17
C ILE A 141 18.19 -33.00 17.92
N GLN A 142 19.41 -33.38 17.51
CA GLN A 142 19.81 -34.76 17.23
C GLN A 142 19.62 -35.65 18.46
N LYS A 143 19.99 -35.18 19.68
CA LYS A 143 19.79 -35.95 20.92
C LYS A 143 18.30 -36.25 21.19
N VAL A 144 17.42 -35.35 20.81
CA VAL A 144 15.97 -35.59 20.93
C VAL A 144 15.50 -36.61 19.89
N ILE A 145 15.97 -36.49 18.66
CA ILE A 145 15.66 -37.45 17.58
C ILE A 145 16.17 -38.84 17.96
N ASP A 146 17.38 -38.95 18.50
CA ASP A 146 17.95 -40.21 19.00
C ASP A 146 17.05 -40.90 20.05
N LYS A 147 16.50 -40.14 20.98
CA LYS A 147 15.55 -40.62 21.99
C LYS A 147 14.19 -41.08 21.43
N MET A 148 13.84 -40.66 20.21
CA MET A 148 12.57 -41.02 19.58
C MET A 148 12.59 -42.45 18.99
N ASN A 149 13.75 -43.08 18.88
CA ASN A 149 13.92 -44.45 18.36
C ASN A 149 13.26 -44.65 16.98
N LEU A 150 13.42 -43.68 16.08
CA LEU A 150 12.82 -43.70 14.75
C LEU A 150 13.52 -44.70 13.85
N GLN A 151 12.76 -45.44 13.04
CA GLN A 151 13.30 -46.31 11.99
C GLN A 151 13.39 -45.49 10.68
N LEU A 152 14.45 -44.68 10.54
CA LEU A 152 14.73 -43.92 9.34
C LEU A 152 15.77 -44.65 8.49
N ASP A 153 15.58 -44.62 7.18
CA ASP A 153 16.56 -45.17 6.24
C ASP A 153 17.90 -44.43 6.36
N ASP A 154 19.01 -45.16 6.26
CA ASP A 154 20.37 -44.63 6.31
C ASP A 154 20.73 -43.78 7.54
N TYR A 155 20.00 -43.92 8.65
CA TYR A 155 20.10 -43.05 9.82
C TYR A 155 21.54 -42.81 10.31
N GLU A 156 22.32 -43.86 10.55
CA GLU A 156 23.69 -43.72 11.03
C GLU A 156 24.64 -43.11 9.99
N ALA A 157 24.43 -43.42 8.71
CA ALA A 157 25.21 -42.84 7.61
C ALA A 157 24.92 -41.34 7.48
N ASP A 158 23.67 -40.95 7.57
CA ASP A 158 23.22 -39.54 7.54
C ASP A 158 23.76 -38.78 8.75
N LYS A 159 23.72 -39.38 9.93
CA LYS A 159 24.26 -38.80 11.17
C LYS A 159 25.75 -38.47 11.06
N LEU A 160 26.54 -39.46 10.57
CA LEU A 160 27.97 -39.27 10.32
C LEU A 160 28.24 -38.22 9.24
N PHE A 161 27.47 -38.22 8.17
CA PHE A 161 27.59 -37.23 7.10
C PHE A 161 27.32 -35.79 7.59
N ILE A 162 26.23 -35.58 8.31
CA ILE A 162 25.87 -34.28 8.88
C ILE A 162 26.96 -33.80 9.82
N ARG A 163 27.41 -34.66 10.77
CA ARG A 163 28.44 -34.33 11.73
C ARG A 163 29.77 -33.98 11.04
N SER A 164 30.23 -34.79 10.07
CA SER A 164 31.46 -34.51 9.33
C SER A 164 31.48 -33.18 8.60
N ASN A 165 30.34 -32.71 8.08
CA ASN A 165 30.26 -31.40 7.42
C ASN A 165 30.29 -30.28 8.46
N LEU A 166 29.53 -30.40 9.54
CA LEU A 166 29.49 -29.39 10.60
C LEU A 166 30.85 -29.23 11.29
N ASP A 167 31.59 -30.35 11.51
CA ASP A 167 32.94 -30.34 12.06
C ASP A 167 33.96 -29.64 11.15
N LYS A 168 33.74 -29.66 9.83
CA LYS A 168 34.53 -28.89 8.85
C LYS A 168 34.14 -27.42 8.77
N GLY A 169 33.12 -27.02 9.50
CA GLY A 169 32.56 -25.67 9.42
C GLY A 169 31.70 -25.45 8.16
N GLU A 170 31.11 -26.51 7.63
CA GLU A 170 30.26 -26.46 6.43
C GLU A 170 28.82 -26.86 6.77
N PHE A 171 27.84 -26.14 6.18
CA PHE A 171 26.45 -26.55 6.22
C PHE A 171 26.21 -27.73 5.27
N VAL A 172 25.45 -28.72 5.73
CA VAL A 172 25.15 -29.91 4.91
C VAL A 172 24.38 -29.53 3.65
N GLY A 173 24.95 -29.90 2.52
CA GLY A 173 24.36 -29.66 1.21
C GLY A 173 24.61 -28.27 0.61
N HIS A 174 25.37 -27.41 1.30
CA HIS A 174 25.76 -26.09 0.79
C HIS A 174 27.21 -25.80 1.17
N HIS A 175 28.02 -25.39 0.20
CA HIS A 175 29.30 -24.75 0.53
C HIS A 175 29.00 -23.43 1.21
N SER A 176 29.57 -23.16 2.38
CA SER A 176 29.33 -21.95 3.19
C SER A 176 29.49 -20.67 2.37
N LYS A 177 30.46 -20.58 1.49
CA LYS A 177 30.65 -19.41 0.60
C LYS A 177 29.58 -19.29 -0.49
N ALA A 178 29.10 -20.39 -1.05
CA ALA A 178 28.02 -20.39 -2.05
C ALA A 178 26.67 -20.10 -1.37
N PHE A 179 26.49 -20.53 -0.14
CA PHE A 179 25.32 -20.22 0.66
C PHE A 179 25.26 -18.73 1.00
N GLU A 180 26.37 -18.13 1.47
CA GLU A 180 26.46 -16.70 1.74
C GLU A 180 26.25 -15.85 0.47
N ALA A 181 26.74 -16.31 -0.70
CA ALA A 181 26.61 -15.57 -1.96
C ALA A 181 25.22 -15.69 -2.63
N ASN A 182 24.57 -16.87 -2.52
CA ASN A 182 23.34 -17.17 -3.26
C ASN A 182 22.08 -17.16 -2.39
N TYR A 183 22.20 -17.25 -1.08
CA TYR A 183 21.09 -17.25 -0.16
C TYR A 183 20.91 -15.85 0.43
N THR A 184 20.22 -14.98 -0.32
CA THR A 184 19.67 -13.76 0.25
C THR A 184 18.29 -14.13 0.79
N PRO A 185 18.12 -14.34 2.11
CA PRO A 185 16.79 -14.61 2.63
C PRO A 185 15.91 -13.41 2.32
N HIS A 186 14.66 -13.67 1.94
CA HIS A 186 13.67 -12.63 1.66
C HIS A 186 13.39 -11.75 2.89
N TYR A 187 13.83 -12.19 4.06
CA TYR A 187 13.63 -11.50 5.34
C TYR A 187 14.94 -11.37 6.09
N ARG A 188 15.08 -10.28 6.83
CA ARG A 188 16.14 -10.06 7.81
C ARG A 188 15.53 -9.68 9.15
N ILE A 189 16.18 -10.11 10.22
CA ILE A 189 15.79 -9.78 11.58
C ILE A 189 16.84 -8.84 12.13
N ILE A 190 16.41 -7.69 12.60
CA ILE A 190 17.26 -6.65 13.17
C ILE A 190 16.73 -6.25 14.54
N SER A 191 17.62 -5.77 15.42
CA SER A 191 17.17 -5.26 16.71
C SER A 191 16.29 -4.02 16.56
N LYS A 192 15.41 -3.80 17.54
CA LYS A 192 14.55 -2.63 17.58
C LYS A 192 15.36 -1.33 17.51
N GLU A 193 16.45 -1.25 18.27
CA GLU A 193 17.32 -0.07 18.30
C GLU A 193 17.92 0.25 16.92
N VAL A 194 18.44 -0.76 16.22
CA VAL A 194 18.99 -0.60 14.87
C VAL A 194 17.88 -0.20 13.89
N PHE A 195 16.70 -0.84 13.98
CA PHE A 195 15.58 -0.48 13.13
C PHE A 195 15.15 0.98 13.32
N GLU A 196 14.90 1.40 14.55
CA GLU A 196 14.41 2.75 14.85
C GLU A 196 15.44 3.84 14.51
N LYS A 197 16.71 3.57 14.76
CA LYS A 197 17.78 4.53 14.53
C LYS A 197 18.18 4.65 13.06
N GLU A 198 18.29 3.53 12.36
CA GLU A 198 18.90 3.50 11.03
C GLU A 198 17.90 3.25 9.89
N PHE A 199 16.87 2.44 10.12
CA PHE A 199 15.93 2.05 9.08
C PHE A 199 14.63 2.85 9.08
N LEU A 200 14.06 3.11 10.24
CA LEU A 200 12.80 3.86 10.33
C LEU A 200 12.89 5.25 9.68
N PRO A 201 13.98 6.04 9.86
CA PRO A 201 14.16 7.30 9.13
C PRO A 201 14.24 7.11 7.61
N LEU A 202 14.91 6.05 7.14
CA LEU A 202 15.01 5.76 5.70
C LEU A 202 13.67 5.33 5.11
N LEU A 203 12.89 4.52 5.83
CA LEU A 203 11.54 4.14 5.43
C LEU A 203 10.60 5.35 5.43
N ARG A 204 10.70 6.24 6.40
CA ARG A 204 9.96 7.51 6.40
C ARG A 204 10.35 8.40 5.22
N ASN A 205 11.64 8.47 4.89
CA ASN A 205 12.15 9.23 3.75
C ASN A 205 11.89 8.54 2.40
N SER A 206 11.76 7.21 2.36
CA SER A 206 11.44 6.45 1.15
C SER A 206 9.95 6.40 0.86
N ASN A 207 9.10 6.62 1.85
CA ASN A 207 7.67 6.87 1.68
C ASN A 207 7.46 8.28 1.11
N LYS A 208 7.99 8.48 -0.08
CA LYS A 208 7.66 9.68 -0.84
C LYS A 208 6.16 9.70 -1.03
N PRO A 209 5.47 10.80 -0.69
CA PRO A 209 4.03 10.89 -0.85
C PRO A 209 3.60 10.47 -2.25
N TYR A 210 2.45 9.82 -2.35
CA TYR A 210 1.89 9.44 -3.63
C TYR A 210 1.48 10.68 -4.42
N ILE A 211 1.63 10.58 -5.73
CA ILE A 211 1.12 11.55 -6.69
C ILE A 211 0.22 10.77 -7.63
N VAL A 212 -1.08 10.89 -7.41
CA VAL A 212 -2.12 10.18 -8.17
C VAL A 212 -2.69 11.10 -9.23
N ALA A 213 -2.57 10.74 -10.49
CA ALA A 213 -3.12 11.48 -11.62
C ALA A 213 -4.35 10.78 -12.17
N TYR A 214 -5.48 11.45 -12.26
CA TYR A 214 -6.56 10.99 -13.11
C TYR A 214 -6.25 11.35 -14.56
N VAL A 215 -6.30 10.35 -15.44
CA VAL A 215 -6.03 10.47 -16.88
C VAL A 215 -7.26 9.99 -17.64
N THR A 216 -7.87 10.89 -18.38
CA THR A 216 -9.16 10.62 -19.01
C THR A 216 -9.05 9.87 -20.34
N SER A 217 -10.08 9.11 -20.67
CA SER A 217 -10.18 8.32 -21.90
C SER A 217 -10.29 9.17 -23.16
N TRP A 218 -10.72 10.42 -23.01
CA TRP A 218 -10.87 11.40 -24.09
C TRP A 218 -9.66 12.31 -24.28
N SER A 219 -8.71 12.31 -23.36
CA SER A 219 -7.45 13.05 -23.49
C SER A 219 -6.50 12.35 -24.45
N ALA A 220 -5.76 13.14 -25.25
CA ALA A 220 -4.69 12.63 -26.10
C ALA A 220 -3.29 12.78 -25.47
N SER A 221 -3.19 13.47 -24.33
CA SER A 221 -1.91 13.74 -23.68
C SER A 221 -1.31 12.48 -23.08
N VAL A 222 -0.01 12.24 -23.34
CA VAL A 222 0.73 11.13 -22.72
C VAL A 222 1.31 11.61 -21.39
N PRO A 223 0.96 10.96 -20.25
CA PRO A 223 1.48 11.35 -18.96
C PRO A 223 3.01 11.24 -18.86
N ASP A 224 3.62 12.29 -18.33
CA ASP A 224 5.04 12.29 -17.99
C ASP A 224 5.24 11.55 -16.66
N THR A 225 5.69 10.31 -16.75
CA THR A 225 5.83 9.39 -15.62
C THR A 225 6.86 9.84 -14.58
N ARG A 226 7.67 10.85 -14.86
CA ARG A 226 8.60 11.42 -13.87
C ARG A 226 7.89 12.15 -12.73
N TYR A 227 6.68 12.66 -12.99
CA TYR A 227 5.92 13.50 -12.05
C TYR A 227 4.73 12.81 -11.40
N VAL A 228 4.52 11.52 -11.67
CA VAL A 228 3.41 10.73 -11.12
C VAL A 228 3.90 9.41 -10.54
N THR A 229 3.21 8.91 -9.52
CA THR A 229 3.44 7.58 -8.95
C THR A 229 2.31 6.61 -9.32
N HIS A 230 1.11 7.14 -9.47
CA HIS A 230 -0.10 6.40 -9.78
C HIS A 230 -0.88 7.11 -10.89
N ILE A 231 -1.46 6.33 -11.78
CA ILE A 231 -2.43 6.81 -12.77
C ILE A 231 -3.74 6.05 -12.54
N ASN A 232 -4.81 6.80 -12.31
CA ASN A 232 -6.18 6.32 -12.36
C ASN A 232 -6.75 6.64 -13.74
N TYR A 233 -6.85 5.63 -14.60
CA TYR A 233 -7.43 5.81 -15.92
C TYR A 233 -8.96 5.96 -15.82
N ALA A 234 -9.50 7.05 -16.28
CA ALA A 234 -10.90 7.42 -16.18
C ALA A 234 -11.57 7.39 -17.58
N PHE A 235 -12.54 6.51 -17.87
CA PHE A 235 -13.19 5.62 -16.92
C PHE A 235 -13.52 4.24 -17.49
N GLY A 236 -13.82 3.32 -16.57
CA GLY A 236 -14.71 2.19 -16.80
C GLY A 236 -16.08 2.44 -16.17
N HIS A 237 -17.09 1.70 -16.58
CA HIS A 237 -18.47 1.82 -16.09
C HIS A 237 -19.06 0.44 -15.80
N VAL A 238 -20.07 0.38 -14.93
CA VAL A 238 -20.88 -0.83 -14.80
C VAL A 238 -21.65 -1.05 -16.12
N ASN A 239 -21.55 -2.24 -16.68
CA ASN A 239 -22.21 -2.57 -17.94
C ASN A 239 -23.74 -2.65 -17.79
N GLU A 240 -24.46 -2.79 -18.91
CA GLU A 240 -25.93 -2.79 -18.94
C GLU A 240 -26.56 -4.00 -18.28
N ARG A 241 -25.80 -5.09 -18.09
CA ARG A 241 -26.27 -6.32 -17.44
C ARG A 241 -25.96 -6.36 -15.95
N PHE A 242 -25.30 -5.33 -15.40
CA PHE A 242 -24.85 -5.23 -14.00
C PHE A 242 -23.86 -6.32 -13.58
N ASP A 243 -23.21 -6.98 -14.53
CA ASP A 243 -22.37 -8.16 -14.26
C ASP A 243 -20.90 -7.98 -14.66
N GLY A 244 -20.52 -6.80 -15.13
CA GLY A 244 -19.14 -6.53 -15.55
C GLY A 244 -18.89 -5.08 -15.94
N LEU A 245 -17.74 -4.85 -16.52
CA LEU A 245 -17.22 -3.56 -16.91
C LEU A 245 -17.45 -3.26 -18.40
N LYS A 246 -17.71 -2.00 -18.70
CA LYS A 246 -17.54 -1.37 -20.00
C LYS A 246 -16.44 -0.33 -19.86
N ILE A 247 -15.37 -0.44 -20.63
CA ILE A 247 -14.22 0.46 -20.55
C ILE A 247 -14.29 1.47 -21.67
N ASP A 248 -14.14 2.73 -21.35
CA ASP A 248 -14.01 3.78 -22.34
C ASP A 248 -12.61 3.76 -22.95
N ASN A 249 -12.56 3.57 -24.26
CA ASN A 249 -11.32 3.57 -25.05
C ASN A 249 -10.25 2.60 -24.53
N GLU A 250 -10.49 1.29 -24.67
CA GLU A 250 -9.56 0.23 -24.25
C GLU A 250 -8.16 0.37 -24.85
N ASN A 251 -8.05 0.88 -26.09
CA ASN A 251 -6.76 1.12 -26.73
C ASN A 251 -5.95 2.15 -25.93
N ARG A 252 -6.61 3.20 -25.48
CA ARG A 252 -5.97 4.24 -24.64
C ARG A 252 -5.56 3.69 -23.28
N LEU A 253 -6.40 2.87 -22.64
CA LEU A 253 -6.03 2.19 -21.38
C LEU A 253 -4.77 1.35 -21.58
N MET A 254 -4.69 0.62 -22.71
CA MET A 254 -3.52 -0.21 -23.04
C MET A 254 -2.25 0.63 -23.23
N GLU A 255 -2.35 1.77 -23.92
CA GLU A 255 -1.24 2.73 -24.08
C GLU A 255 -0.75 3.24 -22.71
N ILE A 256 -1.67 3.66 -21.84
CA ILE A 256 -1.34 4.13 -20.50
C ILE A 256 -0.69 3.02 -19.64
N ALA A 257 -1.21 1.81 -19.69
CA ALA A 257 -0.62 0.67 -18.98
C ALA A 257 0.79 0.32 -19.48
N GLN A 258 1.08 0.55 -20.75
CA GLN A 258 2.42 0.33 -21.32
C GLN A 258 3.48 1.31 -20.81
N LEU A 259 3.11 2.46 -20.24
CA LEU A 259 4.05 3.39 -19.63
C LEU A 259 4.89 2.74 -18.53
N LYS A 260 4.38 1.69 -17.88
CA LYS A 260 5.12 0.90 -16.89
C LYS A 260 6.39 0.24 -17.44
N LYS A 261 6.51 0.05 -18.75
CA LYS A 261 7.74 -0.46 -19.37
C LYS A 261 8.90 0.53 -19.23
N TYR A 262 8.59 1.81 -19.20
CA TYR A 262 9.57 2.90 -19.08
C TYR A 262 9.68 3.44 -17.66
N SER A 263 8.69 3.17 -16.82
CA SER A 263 8.62 3.57 -15.43
C SER A 263 8.12 2.41 -14.57
N PRO A 264 9.00 1.46 -14.17
CA PRO A 264 8.59 0.21 -13.51
C PRO A 264 7.92 0.40 -12.14
N THR A 265 8.10 1.57 -11.51
CA THR A 265 7.45 1.91 -10.24
C THR A 265 6.06 2.52 -10.40
N LEU A 266 5.70 2.93 -11.63
CA LEU A 266 4.39 3.48 -11.92
C LEU A 266 3.30 2.44 -11.66
N LYS A 267 2.24 2.85 -10.97
CA LYS A 267 1.02 2.07 -10.78
C LYS A 267 -0.08 2.61 -11.70
N VAL A 268 -0.77 1.71 -12.38
CA VAL A 268 -1.89 2.06 -13.26
C VAL A 268 -3.13 1.29 -12.82
N LEU A 269 -4.18 2.03 -12.47
CA LEU A 269 -5.47 1.51 -12.05
C LEU A 269 -6.54 1.90 -13.08
N LEU A 270 -7.58 1.09 -13.21
CA LEU A 270 -8.81 1.51 -13.86
C LEU A 270 -9.71 2.17 -12.81
N SER A 271 -10.06 3.44 -13.01
CA SER A 271 -11.12 4.09 -12.25
C SER A 271 -12.47 3.76 -12.88
N VAL A 272 -13.39 3.28 -12.05
CA VAL A 272 -14.73 2.86 -12.46
C VAL A 272 -15.76 3.77 -11.84
N GLY A 273 -16.49 4.48 -12.67
CA GLY A 273 -17.49 5.44 -12.20
C GLY A 273 -17.38 6.80 -12.86
N GLY A 274 -17.28 7.83 -12.01
CA GLY A 274 -17.32 9.24 -12.37
C GLY A 274 -18.72 9.82 -12.35
N TRP A 275 -18.81 11.16 -12.41
CA TRP A 275 -20.08 11.88 -12.33
C TRP A 275 -21.07 11.45 -13.40
N GLY A 276 -22.26 11.05 -12.99
CA GLY A 276 -23.31 10.55 -13.89
C GLY A 276 -23.19 9.08 -14.29
N SER A 277 -22.14 8.38 -13.85
CA SER A 277 -22.00 6.93 -14.08
C SER A 277 -22.90 6.14 -13.14
N GLY A 278 -24.03 5.69 -13.64
CA GLY A 278 -25.06 4.93 -12.90
C GLY A 278 -24.80 3.42 -12.82
N ARG A 279 -25.86 2.69 -12.46
CA ARG A 279 -25.94 1.21 -12.37
C ARG A 279 -25.21 0.60 -11.19
N PHE A 280 -24.53 1.38 -10.36
CA PHE A 280 -23.87 0.87 -9.16
C PHE A 280 -24.88 0.35 -8.13
N SER A 281 -25.99 1.09 -7.90
CA SER A 281 -26.99 0.71 -6.91
C SER A 281 -27.59 -0.67 -7.21
N GLU A 282 -27.97 -0.91 -8.49
CA GLU A 282 -28.51 -2.19 -8.94
C GLU A 282 -27.47 -3.31 -8.89
N MET A 283 -26.26 -3.05 -9.37
CA MET A 283 -25.17 -4.03 -9.38
C MET A 283 -24.76 -4.41 -7.95
N ALA A 284 -24.65 -3.42 -7.06
CA ALA A 284 -24.16 -3.64 -5.70
C ALA A 284 -25.22 -4.27 -4.78
N ALA A 285 -26.51 -4.11 -5.07
CA ALA A 285 -27.59 -4.64 -4.23
C ALA A 285 -27.66 -6.18 -4.23
N ASN A 286 -27.22 -6.84 -5.29
CA ASN A 286 -27.32 -8.29 -5.42
C ASN A 286 -25.95 -8.97 -5.32
N GLU A 287 -25.84 -10.02 -4.51
CA GLU A 287 -24.58 -10.75 -4.32
C GLU A 287 -24.05 -11.36 -5.61
N THR A 288 -24.92 -11.90 -6.46
CA THR A 288 -24.50 -12.52 -7.72
C THR A 288 -23.88 -11.49 -8.65
N THR A 289 -24.54 -10.36 -8.85
CA THR A 289 -24.02 -9.29 -9.73
C THR A 289 -22.75 -8.66 -9.15
N ARG A 290 -22.66 -8.44 -7.83
CA ARG A 290 -21.41 -8.00 -7.17
C ARG A 290 -20.24 -8.95 -7.43
N ASN A 291 -20.47 -10.26 -7.30
CA ASN A 291 -19.41 -11.25 -7.49
C ASN A 291 -19.02 -11.39 -8.97
N LEU A 292 -19.95 -11.30 -9.90
CA LEU A 292 -19.66 -11.28 -11.33
C LEU A 292 -18.89 -10.01 -11.72
N PHE A 293 -19.32 -8.85 -11.25
CA PHE A 293 -18.61 -7.58 -11.46
C PHE A 293 -17.18 -7.63 -10.88
N ALA A 294 -17.01 -8.15 -9.67
CA ALA A 294 -15.71 -8.32 -9.04
C ALA A 294 -14.80 -9.28 -9.83
N ALA A 295 -15.35 -10.36 -10.35
CA ALA A 295 -14.61 -11.29 -11.22
C ALA A 295 -14.19 -10.60 -12.54
N ASP A 296 -15.02 -9.74 -13.08
CA ASP A 296 -14.70 -8.97 -14.28
C ASP A 296 -13.65 -7.89 -14.02
N CYS A 297 -13.68 -7.26 -12.83
CA CYS A 297 -12.58 -6.39 -12.37
C CYS A 297 -11.24 -7.13 -12.39
N LYS A 298 -11.20 -8.36 -11.88
CA LYS A 298 -10.00 -9.20 -11.93
C LYS A 298 -9.58 -9.50 -13.36
N ARG A 299 -10.52 -9.90 -14.23
CA ARG A 299 -10.23 -10.16 -15.65
C ARG A 299 -9.57 -8.94 -16.32
N VAL A 300 -10.12 -7.74 -16.09
CA VAL A 300 -9.59 -6.49 -16.65
C VAL A 300 -8.19 -6.18 -16.10
N VAL A 301 -7.99 -6.30 -14.79
CA VAL A 301 -6.68 -6.12 -14.17
C VAL A 301 -5.64 -7.04 -14.81
N ASP A 302 -5.96 -8.31 -15.00
CA ASP A 302 -5.04 -9.28 -15.59
C ASP A 302 -4.84 -9.02 -17.09
N GLN A 303 -5.93 -8.76 -17.84
CA GLN A 303 -5.90 -8.55 -19.30
C GLN A 303 -5.03 -7.35 -19.69
N PHE A 304 -5.16 -6.24 -18.99
CA PHE A 304 -4.43 -4.99 -19.28
C PHE A 304 -3.16 -4.83 -18.43
N ASN A 305 -2.82 -5.84 -17.63
CA ASN A 305 -1.69 -5.77 -16.70
C ASN A 305 -1.74 -4.53 -15.80
N LEU A 306 -2.90 -4.26 -15.21
CA LEU A 306 -3.11 -3.15 -14.30
C LEU A 306 -2.62 -3.49 -12.89
N ASP A 307 -2.39 -2.46 -12.08
CA ASP A 307 -2.00 -2.62 -10.68
C ASP A 307 -3.21 -2.66 -9.74
N GLY A 308 -4.41 -2.34 -10.23
CA GLY A 308 -5.61 -2.37 -9.40
C GLY A 308 -6.83 -1.71 -10.01
N ILE A 309 -7.81 -1.49 -9.13
CA ILE A 309 -9.11 -0.85 -9.41
C ILE A 309 -9.29 0.33 -8.46
N ASP A 310 -9.79 1.43 -8.99
CA ASP A 310 -10.30 2.58 -8.25
C ASP A 310 -11.81 2.67 -8.44
N ILE A 311 -12.58 2.91 -7.38
CA ILE A 311 -14.05 3.03 -7.46
C ILE A 311 -14.45 4.48 -7.22
N ASP A 312 -15.12 5.04 -8.21
CA ASP A 312 -15.61 6.43 -8.20
C ASP A 312 -17.14 6.47 -8.35
N TRP A 313 -17.85 5.89 -7.37
CA TRP A 313 -19.32 5.92 -7.31
C TRP A 313 -19.80 7.24 -6.69
N GLU A 314 -20.41 8.11 -7.51
CA GLU A 314 -20.84 9.45 -7.12
C GLU A 314 -22.37 9.59 -7.07
N TYR A 315 -23.07 9.22 -5.99
CA TYR A 315 -22.58 8.66 -4.73
C TYR A 315 -23.54 7.57 -4.23
N PRO A 316 -23.11 6.63 -3.38
CA PRO A 316 -24.04 5.71 -2.72
C PRO A 316 -25.14 6.47 -1.98
N THR A 317 -26.38 6.03 -2.04
CA THR A 317 -27.57 6.65 -1.44
C THR A 317 -27.97 8.02 -2.00
N SER A 318 -27.30 8.52 -3.05
CA SER A 318 -27.57 9.84 -3.63
C SER A 318 -27.86 9.76 -5.13
N SER A 319 -28.93 10.43 -5.56
CA SER A 319 -29.27 10.58 -6.97
C SER A 319 -28.82 11.93 -7.58
N ALA A 320 -27.93 12.66 -6.92
CA ALA A 320 -27.54 14.02 -7.32
C ALA A 320 -26.95 14.10 -8.72
N ALA A 321 -26.22 13.06 -9.14
CA ALA A 321 -25.63 12.97 -10.49
C ALA A 321 -26.62 12.43 -11.56
N GLY A 322 -27.93 12.35 -11.27
CA GLY A 322 -28.91 11.76 -12.16
C GLY A 322 -28.86 10.22 -12.24
N ILE A 323 -28.25 9.58 -11.27
CA ILE A 323 -28.11 8.13 -11.18
C ILE A 323 -29.16 7.52 -10.24
N SER A 324 -29.38 6.21 -10.36
CA SER A 324 -30.19 5.44 -9.41
C SER A 324 -29.49 5.38 -8.03
N SER A 325 -30.29 5.35 -6.97
CA SER A 325 -29.81 5.25 -5.59
C SER A 325 -30.80 4.48 -4.73
N SER A 326 -30.31 3.86 -3.65
CA SER A 326 -31.07 3.10 -2.69
C SER A 326 -30.59 3.41 -1.26
N PRO A 327 -31.47 3.36 -0.25
CA PRO A 327 -31.04 3.49 1.15
C PRO A 327 -29.99 2.46 1.60
N GLY A 328 -29.96 1.28 0.95
CA GLY A 328 -28.99 0.21 1.21
C GLY A 328 -27.62 0.40 0.58
N ASP A 329 -27.43 1.40 -0.26
CA ASP A 329 -26.19 1.57 -1.05
C ASP A 329 -24.94 1.72 -0.20
N LYS A 330 -25.06 2.33 0.99
CA LYS A 330 -23.92 2.50 1.90
C LYS A 330 -23.36 1.13 2.38
N GLU A 331 -24.24 0.21 2.74
CA GLU A 331 -23.87 -1.15 3.10
C GLU A 331 -23.40 -1.94 1.87
N ASN A 332 -24.14 -1.82 0.77
CA ASN A 332 -23.81 -2.48 -0.50
C ASN A 332 -22.46 -2.03 -1.05
N PHE A 333 -22.05 -0.78 -0.84
CA PHE A 333 -20.71 -0.30 -1.18
C PHE A 333 -19.62 -1.07 -0.42
N THR A 334 -19.80 -1.29 0.88
CA THR A 334 -18.87 -2.09 1.69
C THR A 334 -18.78 -3.54 1.18
N LEU A 335 -19.90 -4.14 0.85
CA LEU A 335 -19.96 -5.49 0.28
C LEU A 335 -19.32 -5.55 -1.09
N LEU A 336 -19.52 -4.54 -1.94
CA LEU A 336 -18.89 -4.41 -3.25
C LEU A 336 -17.37 -4.35 -3.12
N MET A 337 -16.84 -3.45 -2.30
CA MET A 337 -15.40 -3.31 -2.09
C MET A 337 -14.78 -4.61 -1.56
N THR A 338 -15.48 -5.31 -0.65
CA THR A 338 -15.06 -6.62 -0.14
C THR A 338 -15.03 -7.70 -1.24
N SER A 339 -16.03 -7.72 -2.13
CA SER A 339 -16.08 -8.66 -3.26
C SER A 339 -14.95 -8.38 -4.25
N ILE A 340 -14.70 -7.11 -4.60
CA ILE A 340 -13.59 -6.73 -5.48
C ILE A 340 -12.24 -7.11 -4.86
N ARG A 341 -12.02 -6.80 -3.59
CA ARG A 341 -10.77 -7.17 -2.88
C ARG A 341 -10.53 -8.67 -2.90
N ARG A 342 -11.57 -9.46 -2.65
CA ARG A 342 -11.49 -10.92 -2.71
C ARG A 342 -11.09 -11.42 -4.11
N ALA A 343 -11.65 -10.81 -5.15
CA ALA A 343 -11.41 -11.21 -6.53
C ALA A 343 -10.01 -10.82 -7.03
N ILE A 344 -9.58 -9.57 -6.81
CA ILE A 344 -8.28 -9.09 -7.30
C ILE A 344 -7.11 -9.52 -6.43
N GLY A 345 -7.36 -9.99 -5.19
CA GLY A 345 -6.34 -10.42 -4.24
C GLY A 345 -5.70 -9.28 -3.46
N ALA A 346 -4.78 -9.63 -2.56
CA ALA A 346 -4.08 -8.65 -1.70
C ALA A 346 -2.93 -7.93 -2.41
N ASP A 347 -2.48 -8.45 -3.55
CA ASP A 347 -1.33 -7.93 -4.30
C ASP A 347 -1.70 -6.81 -5.28
N ARG A 348 -2.99 -6.54 -5.45
CA ARG A 348 -3.50 -5.47 -6.32
C ARG A 348 -4.09 -4.34 -5.48
N LEU A 349 -3.94 -3.12 -5.98
CA LEU A 349 -4.49 -1.94 -5.33
C LEU A 349 -6.02 -1.89 -5.48
N LEU A 350 -6.70 -1.54 -4.40
CA LEU A 350 -8.11 -1.20 -4.39
C LEU A 350 -8.28 0.15 -3.72
N THR A 351 -8.67 1.15 -4.50
CA THR A 351 -8.82 2.53 -4.05
C THR A 351 -10.23 3.04 -4.33
N LEU A 352 -10.52 4.21 -3.87
CA LEU A 352 -11.77 4.90 -4.18
C LEU A 352 -11.59 6.41 -4.21
N ALA A 353 -12.42 7.10 -4.98
CA ALA A 353 -12.67 8.52 -4.85
C ALA A 353 -13.80 8.77 -3.84
N SER A 354 -13.63 9.75 -2.97
CA SER A 354 -14.58 10.05 -1.91
C SER A 354 -15.02 11.51 -1.97
N VAL A 355 -16.33 11.74 -1.77
CA VAL A 355 -16.87 13.09 -1.63
C VAL A 355 -16.19 13.85 -0.49
N ALA A 356 -16.01 15.15 -0.66
CA ALA A 356 -15.35 16.03 0.31
C ALA A 356 -15.89 15.92 1.75
N THR A 357 -17.18 15.61 1.92
CA THR A 357 -17.88 15.57 3.22
C THR A 357 -17.70 14.26 4.00
N ALA A 358 -17.03 13.25 3.47
CA ALA A 358 -16.94 11.90 4.03
C ALA A 358 -18.29 11.20 4.28
N ASN A 359 -19.33 11.62 3.59
CA ASN A 359 -20.66 10.99 3.66
C ASN A 359 -20.72 9.75 2.76
N TYR A 360 -21.86 9.05 2.79
CA TYR A 360 -22.22 7.95 1.87
C TYR A 360 -21.44 6.63 2.05
N ILE A 361 -20.30 6.62 2.75
CA ILE A 361 -19.42 5.46 2.91
C ILE A 361 -19.22 5.15 4.39
N ASP A 362 -19.14 3.88 4.74
CA ASP A 362 -18.70 3.44 6.07
C ASP A 362 -17.17 3.22 6.05
N PHE A 363 -16.43 4.28 6.37
CA PHE A 363 -14.97 4.26 6.35
C PHE A 363 -14.36 3.28 7.34
N LYS A 364 -14.98 3.05 8.49
CA LYS A 364 -14.50 2.04 9.45
C LYS A 364 -14.59 0.63 8.89
N ALA A 365 -15.68 0.35 8.18
CA ALA A 365 -15.88 -0.97 7.58
C ALA A 365 -14.97 -1.22 6.37
N ILE A 366 -14.66 -0.20 5.57
CA ILE A 366 -13.81 -0.36 4.38
C ILE A 366 -12.32 -0.14 4.63
N GLU A 367 -11.92 0.44 5.78
CA GLU A 367 -10.50 0.72 6.08
C GLU A 367 -9.61 -0.51 5.89
N PRO A 368 -9.96 -1.71 6.42
CA PRO A 368 -9.14 -2.91 6.24
C PRO A 368 -9.18 -3.49 4.82
N VAL A 369 -10.10 -3.02 3.98
CA VAL A 369 -10.37 -3.57 2.64
C VAL A 369 -9.62 -2.78 1.56
N VAL A 370 -9.51 -1.45 1.72
CA VAL A 370 -8.93 -0.55 0.72
C VAL A 370 -7.49 -0.16 1.06
N ASP A 371 -6.70 0.10 0.02
CA ASP A 371 -5.33 0.56 0.19
C ASP A 371 -5.27 2.04 0.54
N PHE A 372 -6.03 2.89 -0.18
CA PHE A 372 -6.14 4.31 0.11
C PHE A 372 -7.39 4.93 -0.50
N VAL A 373 -7.66 6.17 -0.09
CA VAL A 373 -8.81 6.99 -0.48
C VAL A 373 -8.34 8.30 -1.10
N ASN A 374 -8.84 8.59 -2.28
CA ASN A 374 -8.67 9.86 -2.97
C ASN A 374 -9.80 10.81 -2.54
N ILE A 375 -9.52 11.80 -1.69
CA ILE A 375 -10.55 12.75 -1.28
C ILE A 375 -10.72 13.79 -2.38
N MET A 376 -11.92 13.94 -2.91
CA MET A 376 -12.27 15.00 -3.87
C MET A 376 -12.46 16.34 -3.15
N THR A 377 -11.36 16.95 -2.70
CA THR A 377 -11.31 18.21 -1.96
C THR A 377 -11.45 19.42 -2.90
N TYR A 378 -12.44 19.36 -3.78
CA TYR A 378 -12.79 20.40 -4.74
C TYR A 378 -14.30 20.42 -4.97
N ASP A 379 -14.78 21.32 -5.82
CA ASP A 379 -16.21 21.55 -6.12
C ASP A 379 -17.05 21.98 -4.90
N MET A 380 -16.39 22.43 -3.83
CA MET A 380 -17.04 22.84 -2.58
C MET A 380 -17.70 24.22 -2.66
N GLY A 381 -17.54 24.92 -3.76
CA GLY A 381 -18.13 26.22 -4.03
C GLY A 381 -17.94 26.67 -5.47
N ARG A 382 -18.62 27.75 -5.83
CA ARG A 382 -18.48 28.45 -7.12
C ARG A 382 -18.45 29.97 -6.90
N PRO A 383 -17.84 30.72 -7.81
CA PRO A 383 -17.80 32.18 -7.63
C PRO A 383 -19.14 32.78 -7.19
N PRO A 384 -19.18 33.61 -6.14
CA PRO A 384 -18.07 34.35 -5.55
C PRO A 384 -17.35 33.69 -4.38
N VAL A 385 -17.48 32.37 -4.19
CA VAL A 385 -16.77 31.65 -3.13
C VAL A 385 -15.76 30.65 -3.74
N HIS A 386 -14.77 30.25 -2.94
CA HIS A 386 -13.75 29.30 -3.38
C HIS A 386 -14.31 27.89 -3.51
N HIS A 387 -13.79 27.11 -4.49
CA HIS A 387 -14.17 25.71 -4.68
C HIS A 387 -13.22 24.70 -4.00
N ALA A 388 -11.97 25.09 -3.72
CA ALA A 388 -10.98 24.22 -3.10
C ALA A 388 -10.11 24.96 -2.06
N PRO A 389 -10.69 25.74 -1.12
CA PRO A 389 -9.92 26.52 -0.15
C PRO A 389 -9.24 25.63 0.87
N LEU A 390 -7.94 25.85 1.17
CA LEU A 390 -7.24 25.04 2.18
C LEU A 390 -7.81 25.27 3.57
N TYR A 391 -8.08 26.53 3.93
CA TYR A 391 -8.65 26.93 5.21
C TYR A 391 -9.86 27.85 5.04
N ARG A 392 -10.56 28.07 6.12
CA ARG A 392 -11.72 29.00 6.14
C ARG A 392 -11.32 30.45 5.93
N SER A 393 -12.11 31.15 5.12
CA SER A 393 -12.13 32.60 4.99
C SER A 393 -13.57 33.09 4.84
N HIS A 394 -13.76 34.40 4.66
CA HIS A 394 -15.08 34.96 4.35
C HIS A 394 -15.60 34.56 2.95
N LEU A 395 -14.74 34.04 2.09
CA LEU A 395 -15.07 33.53 0.76
C LEU A 395 -15.28 32.00 0.74
N VAL A 396 -15.51 31.38 1.89
CA VAL A 396 -15.76 29.91 2.02
C VAL A 396 -17.12 29.72 2.69
N ARG A 397 -18.05 29.10 1.98
CA ARG A 397 -19.38 28.76 2.52
C ARG A 397 -19.56 27.29 2.79
N GLY A 398 -18.98 26.43 1.96
CA GLY A 398 -18.89 24.99 2.15
C GLY A 398 -17.78 24.59 3.14
N LEU A 399 -17.23 23.41 2.97
CA LEU A 399 -16.06 22.96 3.71
C LEU A 399 -14.77 23.55 3.13
N SER A 400 -13.75 23.63 3.95
CA SER A 400 -12.36 23.76 3.51
C SER A 400 -11.71 22.39 3.33
N VAL A 401 -10.62 22.31 2.58
CA VAL A 401 -9.82 21.08 2.40
C VAL A 401 -9.41 20.49 3.75
N HIS A 402 -8.96 21.33 4.69
CA HIS A 402 -8.65 20.90 6.05
C HIS A 402 -9.81 20.18 6.73
N GLU A 403 -11.01 20.76 6.67
CA GLU A 403 -12.20 20.14 7.27
C GLU A 403 -12.62 18.85 6.58
N CYS A 404 -12.40 18.74 5.26
CA CYS A 404 -12.63 17.50 4.53
C CYS A 404 -11.70 16.37 5.00
N VAL A 405 -10.42 16.68 5.20
CA VAL A 405 -9.44 15.72 5.73
C VAL A 405 -9.83 15.28 7.15
N GLU A 406 -10.16 16.23 8.04
CA GLU A 406 -10.61 15.95 9.41
C GLU A 406 -11.90 15.10 9.42
N ALA A 407 -12.86 15.36 8.51
CA ALA A 407 -14.09 14.57 8.39
C ALA A 407 -13.78 13.08 8.05
N HIS A 408 -12.84 12.82 7.14
CA HIS A 408 -12.45 11.44 6.79
C HIS A 408 -11.72 10.74 7.95
N VAL A 409 -10.86 11.46 8.68
CA VAL A 409 -10.19 10.93 9.88
C VAL A 409 -11.22 10.60 10.97
N GLN A 410 -12.18 11.49 11.22
CA GLN A 410 -13.25 11.26 12.19
C GLN A 410 -14.17 10.09 11.76
N ALA A 411 -14.37 9.92 10.45
CA ALA A 411 -15.12 8.79 9.90
C ALA A 411 -14.37 7.44 10.02
N GLY A 412 -13.08 7.46 10.38
CA GLY A 412 -12.30 6.25 10.69
C GLY A 412 -11.18 5.92 9.70
N MET A 413 -10.89 6.80 8.74
CA MET A 413 -9.80 6.57 7.78
C MET A 413 -8.49 7.21 8.28
N PRO A 414 -7.38 6.45 8.41
CA PRO A 414 -6.09 7.01 8.82
C PRO A 414 -5.54 8.01 7.81
N LEU A 415 -4.88 9.08 8.27
CA LEU A 415 -4.21 10.07 7.40
C LEU A 415 -3.26 9.43 6.39
N ALA A 416 -2.54 8.40 6.81
CA ALA A 416 -1.61 7.64 5.98
C ALA A 416 -2.27 6.84 4.82
N LYS A 417 -3.61 6.79 4.77
CA LYS A 417 -4.39 6.23 3.67
C LYS A 417 -5.19 7.29 2.89
N LEU A 418 -4.95 8.58 3.12
CA LEU A 418 -5.68 9.67 2.48
C LEU A 418 -4.78 10.45 1.51
N THR A 419 -5.24 10.66 0.28
CA THR A 419 -4.67 11.63 -0.65
C THR A 419 -5.56 12.86 -0.74
N MET A 420 -4.95 14.03 -0.85
CA MET A 420 -5.66 15.30 -1.02
C MET A 420 -5.94 15.55 -2.49
N GLY A 421 -7.19 15.80 -2.85
CA GLY A 421 -7.59 16.20 -4.20
C GLY A 421 -7.19 17.65 -4.53
N ILE A 422 -6.56 17.83 -5.67
CA ILE A 422 -6.11 19.12 -6.19
C ILE A 422 -6.71 19.28 -7.59
N PRO A 423 -7.60 20.27 -7.81
CA PRO A 423 -8.17 20.47 -9.13
C PRO A 423 -7.18 21.17 -10.06
N PHE A 424 -6.99 20.65 -11.26
CA PHE A 424 -6.23 21.31 -12.33
C PHE A 424 -7.15 22.13 -13.24
N TYR A 425 -8.26 22.56 -12.69
CA TYR A 425 -9.30 23.38 -13.29
C TYR A 425 -9.83 24.39 -12.27
N GLY A 426 -10.64 25.32 -12.75
CA GLY A 426 -11.36 26.25 -11.92
C GLY A 426 -12.84 26.32 -12.27
N HIS A 427 -13.59 27.03 -11.45
CA HIS A 427 -14.96 27.42 -11.74
C HIS A 427 -15.05 28.86 -12.15
N GLY A 428 -15.66 29.09 -13.31
CA GLY A 428 -15.93 30.42 -13.82
C GLY A 428 -17.35 30.87 -13.57
N LYS A 429 -17.60 32.16 -13.78
CA LYS A 429 -18.92 32.80 -13.72
C LYS A 429 -18.99 33.97 -14.71
N GLU A 430 -20.20 34.41 -14.99
CA GLU A 430 -20.50 35.48 -15.95
C GLU A 430 -20.14 35.04 -17.39
N TYR A 431 -19.10 35.59 -17.98
CA TYR A 431 -18.66 35.23 -19.35
C TYR A 431 -17.67 34.07 -19.39
N LEU A 432 -17.26 33.52 -18.22
CA LEU A 432 -16.35 32.37 -18.12
C LEU A 432 -17.14 31.07 -17.98
N PRO A 433 -16.68 29.97 -18.60
CA PRO A 433 -17.28 28.66 -18.40
C PRO A 433 -17.34 28.26 -16.93
N ASP A 434 -18.38 27.50 -16.53
CA ASP A 434 -18.45 26.96 -15.15
C ASP A 434 -17.27 26.05 -14.85
N PHE A 435 -16.85 25.23 -15.83
CA PHE A 435 -15.63 24.43 -15.75
C PHE A 435 -14.61 24.98 -16.75
N ILE A 436 -13.42 25.33 -16.27
CA ILE A 436 -12.36 25.90 -17.11
C ILE A 436 -11.00 25.33 -16.69
N ASP A 437 -10.31 24.69 -17.61
CA ASP A 437 -8.98 24.11 -17.36
C ASP A 437 -7.95 25.17 -16.96
N TYR A 438 -6.99 24.81 -16.11
CA TYR A 438 -5.89 25.72 -15.73
C TYR A 438 -5.18 26.31 -16.94
N LYS A 439 -4.88 25.50 -17.96
CA LYS A 439 -4.24 25.93 -19.22
C LYS A 439 -5.01 27.06 -19.92
N ASP A 440 -6.34 27.13 -19.77
CA ASP A 440 -7.17 28.16 -20.38
C ASP A 440 -7.39 29.34 -19.44
N ILE A 441 -7.41 29.12 -18.12
CA ILE A 441 -7.38 30.19 -17.13
C ILE A 441 -6.16 31.09 -17.35
N MET A 442 -4.99 30.50 -17.62
CA MET A 442 -3.75 31.24 -17.82
C MET A 442 -3.73 32.13 -19.08
N LYS A 443 -4.71 31.96 -19.97
CA LYS A 443 -4.88 32.77 -21.19
C LYS A 443 -5.85 33.96 -21.00
N LEU A 444 -6.47 34.06 -19.81
CA LEU A 444 -7.46 35.11 -19.57
C LEU A 444 -6.82 36.49 -19.50
N GLU A 445 -7.34 37.42 -20.30
CA GLU A 445 -6.91 38.79 -20.35
C GLU A 445 -8.00 39.74 -19.84
N GLY A 446 -7.63 40.93 -19.33
CA GLY A 446 -8.58 41.93 -18.85
C GLY A 446 -9.13 41.68 -17.44
N TYR A 447 -8.57 40.72 -16.71
CA TYR A 447 -8.96 40.38 -15.35
C TYR A 447 -7.86 40.67 -14.33
N SER A 448 -8.22 40.75 -13.04
CA SER A 448 -7.27 40.95 -11.93
C SER A 448 -7.08 39.66 -11.12
N TRP A 449 -5.85 39.24 -11.00
CA TRP A 449 -5.40 38.09 -10.24
C TRP A 449 -5.26 38.45 -8.76
N ARG A 450 -5.85 37.67 -7.89
CA ARG A 450 -5.94 37.94 -6.45
C ARG A 450 -5.54 36.69 -5.65
N TRP A 451 -5.21 36.93 -4.39
CA TRP A 451 -4.86 35.89 -3.43
C TRP A 451 -5.65 36.04 -2.13
N ASP A 452 -6.31 34.98 -1.68
CA ASP A 452 -6.90 34.92 -0.35
C ASP A 452 -5.89 34.33 0.64
N ALA A 453 -5.26 35.17 1.44
CA ALA A 453 -4.23 34.78 2.39
C ALA A 453 -4.75 33.93 3.57
N LYS A 454 -6.09 33.91 3.82
CA LYS A 454 -6.70 33.05 4.83
C LYS A 454 -7.05 31.67 4.26
N ALA A 455 -7.65 31.65 3.08
CA ALA A 455 -8.01 30.40 2.40
C ALA A 455 -6.83 29.73 1.69
N MET A 456 -5.71 30.46 1.51
CA MET A 456 -4.48 30.01 0.84
C MET A 456 -4.72 29.57 -0.62
N VAL A 457 -5.57 30.30 -1.34
CA VAL A 457 -5.90 30.02 -2.74
C VAL A 457 -6.01 31.28 -3.58
N PRO A 458 -5.75 31.20 -4.90
CA PRO A 458 -5.95 32.29 -5.84
C PRO A 458 -7.42 32.43 -6.25
N TYR A 459 -7.74 33.59 -6.77
CA TYR A 459 -9.02 33.89 -7.44
C TYR A 459 -8.86 35.03 -8.43
N ILE A 460 -9.82 35.17 -9.33
CA ILE A 460 -9.80 36.20 -10.37
C ILE A 460 -11.03 37.11 -10.20
N THR A 461 -10.81 38.41 -10.35
CA THR A 461 -11.89 39.42 -10.35
C THR A 461 -11.98 40.13 -11.69
N ASN A 462 -13.21 40.53 -12.05
CA ASN A 462 -13.45 41.43 -13.18
C ASN A 462 -13.10 42.91 -12.83
N ASP A 463 -13.30 43.81 -13.77
CA ASP A 463 -13.10 45.25 -13.65
C ASP A 463 -13.93 45.92 -12.53
N ARG A 464 -15.05 45.31 -12.16
CA ARG A 464 -15.93 45.76 -11.07
C ARG A 464 -15.56 45.13 -9.71
N GLY A 465 -14.44 44.42 -9.63
CA GLY A 465 -13.99 43.76 -8.40
C GLY A 465 -14.81 42.52 -8.00
N ARG A 466 -15.73 42.03 -8.85
CA ARG A 466 -16.49 40.80 -8.57
C ARG A 466 -15.66 39.56 -8.86
N ILE A 467 -15.71 38.56 -7.99
CA ILE A 467 -15.04 37.30 -8.19
C ILE A 467 -15.73 36.53 -9.32
N VAL A 468 -14.98 36.22 -10.36
CA VAL A 468 -15.46 35.56 -11.57
C VAL A 468 -14.79 34.20 -11.84
N CYS A 469 -13.66 33.90 -11.19
CA CYS A 469 -13.05 32.59 -11.28
C CYS A 469 -12.37 32.23 -9.95
N THR A 470 -12.45 30.95 -9.58
CA THR A 470 -11.75 30.33 -8.46
C THR A 470 -11.01 29.10 -8.97
N TYR A 471 -9.74 28.91 -8.61
CA TYR A 471 -8.86 27.92 -9.21
C TYR A 471 -7.63 27.62 -8.32
N GLU A 472 -6.70 26.81 -8.77
CA GLU A 472 -5.40 26.53 -8.15
C GLU A 472 -4.25 27.10 -8.99
N ASP A 473 -3.15 27.45 -8.32
CA ASP A 473 -1.90 27.87 -8.93
C ASP A 473 -0.68 27.17 -8.25
N PRO A 474 0.54 27.31 -8.75
CA PRO A 474 1.72 26.72 -8.10
C PRO A 474 1.92 27.15 -6.65
N ARG A 475 1.49 28.36 -6.27
CA ARG A 475 1.59 28.85 -4.89
C ARG A 475 0.62 28.11 -3.95
N SER A 476 -0.64 27.98 -4.34
CA SER A 476 -1.64 27.26 -3.55
C SER A 476 -1.30 25.76 -3.46
N ILE A 477 -0.82 25.17 -4.54
CA ILE A 477 -0.34 23.78 -4.56
C ILE A 477 0.83 23.59 -3.61
N ALA A 478 1.82 24.49 -3.60
CA ALA A 478 2.95 24.40 -2.67
C ALA A 478 2.50 24.41 -1.19
N VAL A 479 1.51 25.24 -0.85
CA VAL A 479 0.94 25.26 0.51
C VAL A 479 0.17 23.98 0.82
N LYS A 480 -0.62 23.46 -0.12
CA LYS A 480 -1.32 22.17 0.02
C LYS A 480 -0.35 21.00 0.17
N CYS A 481 0.74 20.98 -0.58
CA CYS A 481 1.79 19.97 -0.43
C CYS A 481 2.48 20.06 0.94
N SER A 482 2.76 21.26 1.45
CA SER A 482 3.27 21.42 2.82
C SER A 482 2.31 20.85 3.85
N TYR A 483 1.00 21.12 3.71
CA TYR A 483 -0.03 20.53 4.56
C TYR A 483 -0.03 18.98 4.51
N ILE A 484 0.07 18.38 3.30
CA ILE A 484 0.17 16.93 3.12
C ILE A 484 1.34 16.36 3.94
N LEU A 485 2.52 16.98 3.83
CA LEU A 485 3.73 16.55 4.54
C LEU A 485 3.61 16.73 6.05
N GLU A 486 3.16 17.89 6.51
CA GLU A 486 2.99 18.22 7.93
C GLU A 486 1.99 17.32 8.64
N LYS A 487 0.89 16.96 7.97
CA LYS A 487 -0.15 16.07 8.50
C LYS A 487 0.20 14.59 8.38
N GLY A 488 1.22 14.23 7.61
CA GLY A 488 1.54 12.83 7.33
C GLY A 488 0.48 12.12 6.49
N MET A 489 -0.13 12.84 5.55
CA MET A 489 -1.04 12.25 4.57
C MET A 489 -0.27 11.38 3.57
N LEU A 490 -0.97 10.43 2.93
CA LEU A 490 -0.36 9.54 1.93
C LEU A 490 0.18 10.30 0.72
N GLY A 491 -0.48 11.39 0.30
CA GLY A 491 -0.05 12.17 -0.84
C GLY A 491 -1.08 13.12 -1.40
N GLY A 492 -0.87 13.54 -2.65
CA GLY A 492 -1.79 14.34 -3.43
C GLY A 492 -2.37 13.57 -4.62
N MET A 493 -3.60 13.85 -4.95
CA MET A 493 -4.29 13.39 -6.15
C MET A 493 -4.74 14.61 -6.95
N TYR A 494 -4.76 14.53 -8.27
CA TYR A 494 -5.34 15.63 -9.05
C TYR A 494 -6.30 15.17 -10.15
N TRP A 495 -7.36 15.93 -10.31
CA TRP A 495 -8.32 15.90 -11.40
C TRP A 495 -8.08 17.14 -12.27
N GLU A 496 -7.72 17.10 -13.56
CA GLU A 496 -7.23 15.92 -14.20
C GLU A 496 -5.95 16.27 -14.97
N TYR A 497 -5.24 15.29 -15.45
CA TYR A 497 -3.90 15.46 -16.03
C TYR A 497 -3.84 16.48 -17.18
N ASP A 498 -4.86 16.49 -18.06
CA ASP A 498 -4.89 17.33 -19.26
C ASP A 498 -5.38 18.78 -18.98
N GLY A 499 -5.88 19.06 -17.78
CA GLY A 499 -6.21 20.42 -17.32
C GLY A 499 -5.00 21.32 -17.13
N ASP A 500 -3.81 20.74 -16.94
CA ASP A 500 -2.53 21.46 -16.83
C ASP A 500 -2.05 22.03 -18.17
N ASP A 501 -1.15 22.99 -18.13
CA ASP A 501 -0.52 23.52 -19.34
C ASP A 501 0.51 22.54 -19.97
N THR A 502 0.91 22.84 -21.19
CA THR A 502 1.85 22.00 -21.95
C THR A 502 3.23 21.87 -21.30
N THR A 503 3.61 22.84 -20.46
CA THR A 503 4.89 22.82 -19.74
C THR A 503 4.82 22.01 -18.44
N GLY A 504 3.62 21.65 -17.98
CA GLY A 504 3.40 20.88 -16.76
C GLY A 504 3.56 21.69 -15.49
N THR A 505 3.08 22.92 -15.50
CA THR A 505 3.25 23.87 -14.39
C THR A 505 2.67 23.33 -13.09
N LEU A 506 1.44 22.81 -13.08
CA LEU A 506 0.79 22.34 -11.85
C LEU A 506 1.32 20.96 -11.42
N ARG A 507 1.50 20.01 -12.35
CA ARG A 507 2.04 18.68 -12.01
C ARG A 507 3.47 18.75 -11.46
N LYS A 508 4.30 19.66 -11.97
CA LYS A 508 5.63 19.95 -11.41
C LYS A 508 5.52 20.55 -10.01
N ALA A 509 4.60 21.50 -9.80
CA ALA A 509 4.36 22.09 -8.48
C ALA A 509 3.94 21.03 -7.45
N VAL A 510 3.07 20.08 -7.81
CA VAL A 510 2.72 18.93 -6.94
C VAL A 510 3.96 18.09 -6.67
N PHE A 511 4.69 17.69 -7.71
CA PHE A 511 5.89 16.84 -7.57
C PHE A 511 6.94 17.49 -6.67
N GLU A 512 7.31 18.73 -6.94
CA GLU A 512 8.30 19.47 -6.16
C GLU A 512 7.83 19.71 -4.72
N GLY A 513 6.54 20.01 -4.55
CA GLY A 513 5.95 20.29 -3.24
C GLY A 513 5.96 19.09 -2.30
N VAL A 514 5.67 17.88 -2.79
CA VAL A 514 5.66 16.65 -1.97
C VAL A 514 7.02 15.95 -1.88
N ARG A 515 8.04 16.45 -2.60
CA ARG A 515 9.41 15.90 -2.56
C ARG A 515 10.38 16.72 -1.69
N LYS A 516 9.89 17.84 -1.16
CA LYS A 516 10.63 18.64 -0.16
C LYS A 516 10.75 17.85 1.14
#